data_ba6fd5848dd445deff36fc60a12171df
#
_entry.id   ba6fd5848dd445deff36fc60a12171df
#
_cell.length_a   1.000
_cell.length_b   1.000
_cell.length_c   1.000
_cell.angle_alpha   90.00
_cell.angle_beta   90.00
_cell.angle_gamma   90.00
#
_symmetry.space_group_name_H-M   'P 1'
#
loop_
_entity.id
_entity.type
_entity.pdbx_description
1 polymer ?
#
loop_
_entity_poly.entity_id
_entity_poly.type
_entity_poly.pdbx_seq_one_letter_code
_entity_poly.pdbx_strand_id
1 'polypeptide(L)'
;RGRVDSSLEILLKIKNTKDYLVRPDKWWKERSIIARSLIYKKKYETAYRIASKHALEEGPEFAEAEWMSGWIALSFLNDPILAKSHFLNFYQNVGYPISLSRGAYWLGRTYEKLGKKEESIKWYKEGSLYLTTYYGQLSHMKVYPNENFELNNLMEVDKKIAENFYKKDLVKLIYLLDELNKDKYSKHILRYLANENKLKGSEILAAKLATDISRYDFAIQVSKIASYEKRFHNKFNYPIINVPK
;
A
#
# COMPACT_ATOMS: atom_id res chain seq x y z
N ARG A 1 6.02 -24.45 -19.37
CA ARG A 1 4.99 -24.70 -18.33
C ARG A 1 5.05 -26.20 -17.96
N GLY A 2 5.13 -26.54 -16.68
CA GLY A 2 5.07 -27.93 -16.19
C GLY A 2 6.41 -28.55 -15.77
N ARG A 3 7.54 -27.84 -15.87
CA ARG A 3 8.86 -28.35 -15.48
C ARG A 3 9.33 -27.75 -14.13
N VAL A 4 8.47 -27.80 -13.12
CA VAL A 4 8.79 -27.26 -11.78
C VAL A 4 10.06 -27.88 -11.20
N ASP A 5 10.23 -29.20 -11.34
CA ASP A 5 11.36 -29.90 -10.73
C ASP A 5 12.69 -29.54 -11.44
N SER A 6 12.72 -29.46 -12.77
CA SER A 6 13.92 -29.00 -13.52
C SER A 6 14.27 -27.55 -13.23
N SER A 7 13.25 -26.67 -13.13
CA SER A 7 13.45 -25.26 -12.77
C SER A 7 13.95 -25.13 -11.32
N LEU A 8 13.44 -25.94 -10.41
CA LEU A 8 13.91 -26.00 -9.02
C LEU A 8 15.39 -26.40 -8.94
N GLU A 9 15.79 -27.42 -9.69
CA GLU A 9 17.19 -27.86 -9.71
C GLU A 9 18.14 -26.73 -10.16
N ILE A 10 17.78 -25.98 -11.20
CA ILE A 10 18.53 -24.80 -11.65
C ILE A 10 18.62 -23.76 -10.55
N LEU A 11 17.47 -23.39 -9.94
CA LEU A 11 17.42 -22.35 -8.90
C LEU A 11 18.20 -22.73 -7.64
N LEU A 12 18.36 -24.01 -7.34
CA LEU A 12 19.13 -24.49 -6.20
C LEU A 12 20.65 -24.45 -6.45
N LYS A 13 21.08 -24.56 -7.71
CA LYS A 13 22.50 -24.55 -8.12
C LYS A 13 23.05 -23.16 -8.41
N ILE A 14 22.19 -22.20 -8.77
CA ILE A 14 22.58 -20.82 -9.11
C ILE A 14 23.17 -20.09 -7.89
N LYS A 15 24.27 -19.37 -8.11
CA LYS A 15 24.79 -18.40 -7.15
C LYS A 15 23.84 -17.20 -7.07
N ASN A 16 23.35 -16.95 -5.86
CA ASN A 16 22.36 -15.88 -5.60
C ASN A 16 23.08 -14.62 -5.11
N THR A 17 23.98 -14.08 -5.91
CA THR A 17 24.66 -12.81 -5.66
C THR A 17 24.27 -11.82 -6.75
N LYS A 18 24.27 -10.53 -6.41
CA LYS A 18 23.96 -9.45 -7.34
C LYS A 18 24.88 -9.48 -8.57
N ASP A 19 26.15 -9.75 -8.35
CA ASP A 19 27.15 -9.81 -9.44
C ASP A 19 26.90 -10.94 -10.43
N TYR A 20 26.27 -12.03 -9.96
CA TYR A 20 25.96 -13.18 -10.80
C TYR A 20 24.60 -13.07 -11.47
N LEU A 21 23.60 -12.55 -10.75
CA LEU A 21 22.23 -12.40 -11.25
C LEU A 21 22.04 -11.01 -11.87
N VAL A 22 22.35 -10.87 -13.16
CA VAL A 22 22.25 -9.60 -13.90
C VAL A 22 20.84 -8.96 -13.82
N ARG A 23 19.78 -9.77 -13.74
CA ARG A 23 18.39 -9.32 -13.66
C ARG A 23 17.64 -10.08 -12.56
N PRO A 24 17.93 -9.79 -11.28
CA PRO A 24 17.27 -10.48 -10.14
C PRO A 24 15.74 -10.30 -10.12
N ASP A 25 15.23 -9.20 -10.67
CA ASP A 25 13.80 -8.95 -10.87
C ASP A 25 13.12 -10.00 -11.76
N LYS A 26 13.80 -10.42 -12.83
CA LYS A 26 13.29 -11.48 -13.71
C LYS A 26 13.37 -12.86 -13.07
N TRP A 27 14.45 -13.12 -12.34
CA TRP A 27 14.59 -14.35 -11.56
C TRP A 27 13.54 -14.47 -10.47
N TRP A 28 13.12 -13.35 -9.87
CA TRP A 28 12.08 -13.35 -8.84
C TRP A 28 10.76 -13.91 -9.36
N LYS A 29 10.37 -13.61 -10.59
CA LYS A 29 9.13 -14.17 -11.19
C LYS A 29 9.12 -15.70 -11.14
N GLU A 30 10.20 -16.32 -11.56
CA GLU A 30 10.34 -17.77 -11.54
C GLU A 30 10.39 -18.31 -10.10
N ARG A 31 11.19 -17.67 -9.23
CA ARG A 31 11.29 -18.05 -7.82
C ARG A 31 9.94 -18.01 -7.12
N SER A 32 9.17 -16.97 -7.32
CA SER A 32 7.86 -16.81 -6.69
C SER A 32 6.86 -17.90 -7.12
N ILE A 33 6.88 -18.29 -8.39
CA ILE A 33 6.05 -19.39 -8.92
C ILE A 33 6.48 -20.72 -8.31
N ILE A 34 7.79 -21.01 -8.31
CA ILE A 34 8.32 -22.27 -7.76
C ILE A 34 8.09 -22.35 -6.25
N ALA A 35 8.32 -21.25 -5.50
CA ALA A 35 8.05 -21.21 -4.06
C ALA A 35 6.58 -21.50 -3.74
N ARG A 36 5.62 -20.91 -4.45
CA ARG A 36 4.19 -21.20 -4.28
C ARG A 36 3.87 -22.66 -4.60
N SER A 37 4.44 -23.22 -5.66
CA SER A 37 4.27 -24.64 -6.01
C SER A 37 4.83 -25.55 -4.91
N LEU A 38 5.96 -25.20 -4.32
CA LEU A 38 6.57 -25.96 -3.22
C LEU A 38 5.74 -25.87 -1.93
N ILE A 39 5.13 -24.72 -1.62
CA ILE A 39 4.19 -24.57 -0.51
C ILE A 39 2.99 -25.51 -0.71
N TYR A 40 2.41 -25.53 -1.91
CA TYR A 40 1.32 -26.45 -2.23
C TYR A 40 1.71 -27.92 -2.06
N LYS A 41 2.96 -28.26 -2.43
CA LYS A 41 3.54 -29.62 -2.22
C LYS A 41 4.02 -29.85 -0.78
N LYS A 42 3.77 -28.94 0.16
CA LYS A 42 4.20 -28.99 1.58
C LYS A 42 5.74 -29.07 1.77
N LYS A 43 6.53 -28.61 0.81
CA LYS A 43 8.00 -28.56 0.87
C LYS A 43 8.46 -27.17 1.36
N TYR A 44 8.13 -26.83 2.60
CA TYR A 44 8.21 -25.48 3.15
C TYR A 44 9.63 -24.94 3.27
N GLU A 45 10.58 -25.75 3.75
CA GLU A 45 12.00 -25.35 3.88
C GLU A 45 12.60 -25.02 2.50
N THR A 46 12.26 -25.85 1.51
CA THR A 46 12.72 -25.62 0.13
C THR A 46 12.05 -24.38 -0.46
N ALA A 47 10.76 -24.16 -0.20
CA ALA A 47 10.04 -22.96 -0.62
C ALA A 47 10.66 -21.69 -0.02
N TYR A 48 10.97 -21.71 1.26
CA TYR A 48 11.67 -20.63 1.94
C TYR A 48 13.04 -20.37 1.32
N ARG A 49 13.85 -21.42 1.12
CA ARG A 49 15.18 -21.29 0.51
C ARG A 49 15.13 -20.67 -0.89
N ILE A 50 14.09 -20.99 -1.68
CA ILE A 50 13.90 -20.40 -3.01
C ILE A 50 13.44 -18.94 -2.90
N ALA A 51 12.54 -18.60 -2.00
CA ALA A 51 12.03 -17.25 -1.83
C ALA A 51 13.07 -16.29 -1.25
N SER A 52 13.76 -16.70 -0.17
CA SER A 52 14.68 -15.83 0.57
C SER A 52 15.99 -15.50 -0.15
N LYS A 53 16.39 -16.35 -1.13
CA LYS A 53 17.63 -16.13 -1.90
C LYS A 53 17.37 -15.36 -3.18
N HIS A 54 16.71 -14.21 -3.11
CA HIS A 54 16.26 -13.43 -4.27
C HIS A 54 17.32 -12.46 -4.83
N ALA A 55 18.33 -12.08 -4.06
CA ALA A 55 19.38 -11.12 -4.45
C ALA A 55 18.83 -9.73 -4.91
N LEU A 56 17.64 -9.37 -4.49
CA LEU A 56 17.02 -8.06 -4.73
C LEU A 56 17.36 -7.12 -3.57
N GLU A 57 17.46 -5.81 -3.83
CA GLU A 57 17.78 -4.80 -2.82
C GLU A 57 16.65 -3.80 -2.63
N GLU A 58 15.85 -3.56 -3.66
CA GLU A 58 14.78 -2.56 -3.67
C GLU A 58 13.69 -2.91 -4.68
N GLY A 59 12.63 -2.12 -4.68
CA GLY A 59 11.55 -2.20 -5.66
C GLY A 59 10.44 -3.18 -5.29
N PRO A 60 9.43 -3.29 -6.17
CA PRO A 60 8.24 -4.13 -5.92
C PRO A 60 8.56 -5.61 -5.74
N GLU A 61 9.51 -6.13 -6.51
CA GLU A 61 9.93 -7.53 -6.48
C GLU A 61 10.66 -7.86 -5.16
N PHE A 62 11.49 -6.93 -4.66
CA PHE A 62 12.10 -7.02 -3.33
C PHE A 62 11.03 -7.08 -2.23
N ALA A 63 10.09 -6.16 -2.27
CA ALA A 63 9.00 -6.13 -1.30
C ALA A 63 8.19 -7.43 -1.31
N GLU A 64 7.87 -7.98 -2.50
CA GLU A 64 7.17 -9.25 -2.61
C GLU A 64 8.01 -10.42 -2.06
N ALA A 65 9.32 -10.42 -2.33
CA ALA A 65 10.24 -11.47 -1.90
C ALA A 65 10.40 -11.51 -0.38
N GLU A 66 10.64 -10.38 0.23
CA GLU A 66 10.74 -10.25 1.68
C GLU A 66 9.43 -10.63 2.38
N TRP A 67 8.30 -10.11 1.85
CA TRP A 67 7.01 -10.49 2.41
C TRP A 67 6.75 -12.01 2.30
N MET A 68 7.00 -12.60 1.14
CA MET A 68 6.79 -14.04 0.92
C MET A 68 7.69 -14.89 1.82
N SER A 69 8.95 -14.50 1.97
CA SER A 69 9.91 -15.20 2.84
C SER A 69 9.46 -15.15 4.31
N GLY A 70 9.06 -13.97 4.80
CA GLY A 70 8.52 -13.81 6.14
C GLY A 70 7.23 -14.61 6.34
N TRP A 71 6.34 -14.62 5.35
CA TRP A 71 5.10 -15.38 5.42
C TRP A 71 5.35 -16.89 5.48
N ILE A 72 6.28 -17.41 4.68
CA ILE A 72 6.66 -18.84 4.73
C ILE A 72 7.26 -19.18 6.10
N ALA A 73 8.18 -18.35 6.59
CA ALA A 73 8.83 -18.55 7.88
C ALA A 73 7.81 -18.58 9.04
N LEU A 74 6.89 -17.62 9.09
CA LEU A 74 5.91 -17.56 10.17
C LEU A 74 4.85 -18.65 10.08
N SER A 75 4.28 -18.86 8.88
CA SER A 75 3.06 -19.65 8.71
C SER A 75 3.32 -21.15 8.53
N PHE A 76 4.47 -21.52 7.99
CA PHE A 76 4.76 -22.90 7.63
C PHE A 76 5.99 -23.48 8.33
N LEU A 77 7.03 -22.66 8.61
CA LEU A 77 8.20 -23.11 9.35
C LEU A 77 8.07 -22.89 10.86
N ASN A 78 7.06 -22.14 11.28
CA ASN A 78 6.85 -21.76 12.67
C ASN A 78 8.09 -21.07 13.29
N ASP A 79 8.82 -20.30 12.48
CA ASP A 79 9.98 -19.52 12.89
C ASP A 79 9.67 -18.02 12.92
N PRO A 80 9.20 -17.50 14.06
CA PRO A 80 8.87 -16.08 14.18
C PRO A 80 10.11 -15.17 14.24
N ILE A 81 11.28 -15.69 14.60
CA ILE A 81 12.51 -14.89 14.63
C ILE A 81 12.94 -14.57 13.19
N LEU A 82 12.94 -15.60 12.36
CA LEU A 82 13.25 -15.48 10.95
C LEU A 82 12.21 -14.60 10.22
N ALA A 83 10.94 -14.83 10.50
CA ALA A 83 9.84 -14.03 9.92
C ALA A 83 9.96 -12.54 10.29
N LYS A 84 10.32 -12.22 11.55
CA LYS A 84 10.51 -10.85 12.01
C LYS A 84 11.53 -10.09 11.15
N SER A 85 12.68 -10.71 10.84
CA SER A 85 13.72 -10.04 10.05
C SER A 85 13.22 -9.68 8.66
N HIS A 86 12.52 -10.58 7.99
CA HIS A 86 11.93 -10.34 6.68
C HIS A 86 10.84 -9.27 6.69
N PHE A 87 9.91 -9.33 7.66
CA PHE A 87 8.84 -8.34 7.73
C PHE A 87 9.33 -6.95 8.14
N LEU A 88 10.39 -6.83 8.95
CA LEU A 88 11.03 -5.55 9.24
C LEU A 88 11.68 -4.99 7.98
N ASN A 89 12.43 -5.83 7.25
CA ASN A 89 13.07 -5.43 6.01
C ASN A 89 12.04 -5.00 4.95
N PHE A 90 10.94 -5.76 4.81
CA PHE A 90 9.80 -5.37 3.99
C PHE A 90 9.26 -4.00 4.41
N TYR A 91 8.90 -3.82 5.69
CA TYR A 91 8.24 -2.61 6.18
C TYR A 91 9.09 -1.35 6.00
N GLN A 92 10.39 -1.45 6.22
CA GLN A 92 11.34 -0.33 6.10
C GLN A 92 11.54 0.14 4.65
N ASN A 93 11.26 -0.72 3.67
CA ASN A 93 11.50 -0.46 2.25
C ASN A 93 10.22 -0.24 1.43
N VAL A 94 9.08 -0.06 2.08
CA VAL A 94 7.81 0.24 1.42
C VAL A 94 7.23 1.58 1.90
N GLY A 95 6.49 2.27 1.02
CA GLY A 95 5.90 3.58 1.33
C GLY A 95 4.39 3.68 1.11
N TYR A 96 3.77 2.70 0.44
CA TYR A 96 2.34 2.77 0.14
C TYR A 96 1.48 2.24 1.29
N PRO A 97 0.31 2.86 1.58
CA PRO A 97 -0.61 2.43 2.65
C PRO A 97 -0.92 0.94 2.66
N ILE A 98 -1.15 0.34 1.48
CA ILE A 98 -1.41 -1.09 1.34
C ILE A 98 -0.23 -1.93 1.83
N SER A 99 1.00 -1.53 1.51
CA SER A 99 2.21 -2.26 1.89
C SER A 99 2.56 -2.01 3.35
N LEU A 100 2.45 -0.76 3.83
CA LEU A 100 2.71 -0.40 5.21
C LEU A 100 1.77 -1.12 6.18
N SER A 101 0.46 -1.10 5.90
CA SER A 101 -0.52 -1.84 6.71
C SER A 101 -0.27 -3.35 6.71
N ARG A 102 0.09 -3.91 5.54
CA ARG A 102 0.45 -5.33 5.41
C ARG A 102 1.65 -5.68 6.27
N GLY A 103 2.74 -4.91 6.19
CA GLY A 103 3.94 -5.15 6.98
C GLY A 103 3.67 -5.01 8.48
N ALA A 104 2.95 -3.97 8.89
CA ALA A 104 2.57 -3.75 10.28
C ALA A 104 1.71 -4.89 10.83
N TYR A 105 0.70 -5.36 10.09
CA TYR A 105 -0.13 -6.50 10.48
C TYR A 105 0.71 -7.77 10.68
N TRP A 106 1.59 -8.09 9.73
CA TRP A 106 2.40 -9.32 9.82
C TRP A 106 3.48 -9.22 10.90
N LEU A 107 4.01 -8.03 11.19
CA LEU A 107 4.86 -7.79 12.36
C LEU A 107 4.06 -7.97 13.65
N GLY A 108 2.85 -7.45 13.74
CA GLY A 108 1.94 -7.70 14.86
C GLY A 108 1.74 -9.19 15.11
N ARG A 109 1.42 -9.98 14.05
CA ARG A 109 1.29 -11.43 14.09
C ARG A 109 2.58 -12.13 14.56
N THR A 110 3.71 -11.63 14.12
CA THR A 110 5.01 -12.21 14.46
C THR A 110 5.36 -11.98 15.92
N TYR A 111 5.15 -10.77 16.43
CA TYR A 111 5.36 -10.47 17.86
C TYR A 111 4.36 -11.18 18.77
N GLU A 112 3.10 -11.36 18.30
CA GLU A 112 2.11 -12.20 18.98
C GLU A 112 2.64 -13.64 19.14
N LYS A 113 3.21 -14.22 18.08
CA LYS A 113 3.81 -15.57 18.09
C LYS A 113 5.06 -15.67 18.97
N LEU A 114 5.80 -14.58 19.12
CA LEU A 114 6.96 -14.47 20.04
C LEU A 114 6.56 -14.27 21.51
N GLY A 115 5.27 -14.17 21.82
CA GLY A 115 4.77 -13.87 23.17
C GLY A 115 4.99 -12.42 23.62
N LYS A 116 5.36 -11.52 22.70
CA LYS A 116 5.66 -10.12 22.97
C LYS A 116 4.42 -9.27 22.72
N LYS A 117 3.52 -9.26 23.71
CA LYS A 117 2.18 -8.66 23.57
C LYS A 117 2.22 -7.16 23.33
N GLU A 118 3.07 -6.42 24.02
CA GLU A 118 3.15 -4.96 23.88
C GLU A 118 3.61 -4.54 22.48
N GLU A 119 4.66 -5.18 21.98
CA GLU A 119 5.16 -4.93 20.63
C GLU A 119 4.14 -5.35 19.55
N SER A 120 3.43 -6.45 19.78
CA SER A 120 2.35 -6.90 18.89
C SER A 120 1.25 -5.84 18.80
N ILE A 121 0.77 -5.32 19.93
CA ILE A 121 -0.24 -4.26 19.97
C ILE A 121 0.26 -2.99 19.30
N LYS A 122 1.53 -2.61 19.53
CA LYS A 122 2.14 -1.44 18.87
C LYS A 122 2.09 -1.56 17.36
N TRP A 123 2.45 -2.70 16.80
CA TRP A 123 2.43 -2.93 15.36
C TRP A 123 1.01 -2.99 14.79
N TYR A 124 0.07 -3.60 15.50
CA TYR A 124 -1.35 -3.55 15.08
C TYR A 124 -1.91 -2.13 15.13
N LYS A 125 -1.55 -1.31 16.13
CA LYS A 125 -1.92 0.12 16.15
C LYS A 125 -1.35 0.87 14.96
N GLU A 126 -0.09 0.62 14.58
CA GLU A 126 0.51 1.21 13.37
C GLU A 126 -0.26 0.79 12.11
N GLY A 127 -0.58 -0.49 11.97
CA GLY A 127 -1.38 -0.98 10.84
C GLY A 127 -2.79 -0.38 10.80
N SER A 128 -3.43 -0.20 11.95
CA SER A 128 -4.80 0.32 12.07
C SER A 128 -4.96 1.78 11.62
N LEU A 129 -3.87 2.52 11.46
CA LEU A 129 -3.91 3.86 10.87
C LEU A 129 -4.37 3.87 9.40
N TYR A 130 -4.34 2.72 8.73
CA TYR A 130 -4.66 2.58 7.30
C TYR A 130 -6.00 1.87 7.07
N LEU A 131 -7.08 2.33 7.69
CA LEU A 131 -8.42 1.69 7.68
C LEU A 131 -9.02 1.47 6.28
N THR A 132 -8.55 2.19 5.27
CA THR A 132 -8.98 1.98 3.89
C THR A 132 -8.32 0.75 3.22
N THR A 133 -7.46 0.03 3.94
CA THR A 133 -6.78 -1.16 3.45
C THR A 133 -7.23 -2.40 4.20
N TYR A 134 -7.19 -3.56 3.54
CA TYR A 134 -7.55 -4.84 4.14
C TYR A 134 -6.76 -5.13 5.44
N TYR A 135 -5.42 -5.00 5.40
CA TYR A 135 -4.61 -5.26 6.59
C TYR A 135 -4.75 -4.19 7.67
N GLY A 136 -5.11 -2.95 7.28
CA GLY A 136 -5.47 -1.90 8.23
C GLY A 136 -6.71 -2.25 9.04
N GLN A 137 -7.75 -2.75 8.38
CA GLN A 137 -8.97 -3.22 9.04
C GLN A 137 -8.69 -4.44 9.94
N LEU A 138 -7.93 -5.43 9.46
CA LEU A 138 -7.55 -6.56 10.31
C LEU A 138 -6.74 -6.13 11.53
N SER A 139 -5.85 -5.15 11.38
CA SER A 139 -5.07 -4.60 12.49
C SER A 139 -5.98 -3.87 13.49
N HIS A 140 -6.94 -3.11 13.01
CA HIS A 140 -7.93 -2.44 13.86
C HIS A 140 -8.74 -3.45 14.69
N MET A 141 -9.24 -4.50 14.06
CA MET A 141 -9.98 -5.58 14.76
C MET A 141 -9.14 -6.26 15.85
N LYS A 142 -7.81 -6.31 15.70
CA LYS A 142 -6.90 -6.85 16.72
C LYS A 142 -6.73 -5.95 17.94
N VAL A 143 -6.81 -4.63 17.76
CA VAL A 143 -6.62 -3.62 18.81
C VAL A 143 -7.97 -3.20 19.43
N TYR A 144 -8.98 -3.08 18.60
CA TYR A 144 -10.30 -2.53 18.95
C TYR A 144 -11.43 -3.51 18.54
N PRO A 145 -11.48 -4.71 19.12
CA PRO A 145 -12.39 -5.78 18.66
C PRO A 145 -13.87 -5.47 18.77
N ASN A 146 -14.25 -4.51 19.61
CA ASN A 146 -15.64 -4.11 19.86
C ASN A 146 -16.00 -2.75 19.23
N GLU A 147 -15.08 -2.14 18.47
CA GLU A 147 -15.31 -0.85 17.84
C GLU A 147 -15.62 -1.03 16.35
N ASN A 148 -16.61 -0.28 15.88
CA ASN A 148 -16.90 -0.20 14.45
C ASN A 148 -15.83 0.62 13.74
N PHE A 149 -15.61 0.32 12.46
CA PHE A 149 -14.76 1.15 11.61
C PHE A 149 -15.43 2.50 11.35
N GLU A 150 -14.87 3.54 11.94
CA GLU A 150 -15.21 4.90 11.55
C GLU A 150 -14.13 5.43 10.63
N LEU A 151 -14.50 5.66 9.38
CA LEU A 151 -13.65 6.38 8.46
C LEU A 151 -13.74 7.86 8.84
N ASN A 152 -12.65 8.38 9.39
CA ASN A 152 -12.56 9.74 9.91
C ASN A 152 -13.21 10.78 9.00
N ASN A 153 -13.94 11.70 9.60
CA ASN A 153 -14.57 12.82 8.93
C ASN A 153 -13.51 13.71 8.25
N LEU A 154 -13.94 14.43 7.22
CA LEU A 154 -13.13 15.44 6.55
C LEU A 154 -12.65 16.47 7.58
N MET A 155 -11.38 16.86 7.46
CA MET A 155 -10.90 18.06 8.12
C MET A 155 -11.71 19.25 7.62
N GLU A 156 -12.24 20.05 8.54
CA GLU A 156 -12.87 21.31 8.17
C GLU A 156 -11.82 22.29 7.67
N VAL A 157 -12.09 22.90 6.53
CA VAL A 157 -11.20 23.91 5.95
C VAL A 157 -11.70 25.28 6.39
N ASP A 158 -10.80 26.09 6.90
CA ASP A 158 -11.09 27.48 7.27
C ASP A 158 -11.76 28.24 6.11
N LYS A 159 -12.83 28.99 6.44
CA LYS A 159 -13.65 29.69 5.45
C LYS A 159 -12.86 30.67 4.60
N LYS A 160 -11.94 31.43 5.21
CA LYS A 160 -11.10 32.40 4.51
C LYS A 160 -10.11 31.73 3.56
N ILE A 161 -9.59 30.55 3.96
CA ILE A 161 -8.73 29.71 3.09
C ILE A 161 -9.51 29.22 1.89
N ALA A 162 -10.73 28.73 2.10
CA ALA A 162 -11.60 28.28 1.03
C ALA A 162 -11.95 29.42 0.06
N GLU A 163 -12.35 30.59 0.56
CA GLU A 163 -12.64 31.77 -0.25
C GLU A 163 -11.43 32.20 -1.11
N ASN A 164 -10.23 32.21 -0.53
CA ASN A 164 -9.02 32.53 -1.27
C ASN A 164 -8.65 31.48 -2.31
N PHE A 165 -8.92 30.22 -2.03
CA PHE A 165 -8.71 29.13 -2.99
C PHE A 165 -9.61 29.31 -4.23
N TYR A 166 -10.91 29.57 -4.04
CA TYR A 166 -11.86 29.72 -5.15
C TYR A 166 -11.69 31.02 -5.94
N LYS A 167 -10.97 32.02 -5.40
CA LYS A 167 -10.61 33.25 -6.15
C LYS A 167 -9.44 33.07 -7.12
N LYS A 168 -8.70 31.96 -7.05
CA LYS A 168 -7.53 31.73 -7.90
C LYS A 168 -7.90 31.59 -9.37
N ASP A 169 -7.08 32.16 -10.24
CA ASP A 169 -7.28 32.06 -11.69
C ASP A 169 -7.18 30.63 -12.22
N LEU A 170 -6.36 29.77 -11.58
CA LEU A 170 -6.31 28.37 -11.92
C LEU A 170 -7.63 27.62 -11.62
N VAL A 171 -8.37 28.03 -10.59
CA VAL A 171 -9.70 27.48 -10.30
C VAL A 171 -10.70 27.92 -11.35
N LYS A 172 -10.70 29.21 -11.72
CA LYS A 172 -11.53 29.72 -12.82
C LYS A 172 -11.23 29.03 -14.16
N LEU A 173 -9.94 28.78 -14.42
CA LEU A 173 -9.51 28.04 -15.61
C LEU A 173 -10.07 26.60 -15.63
N ILE A 174 -10.15 25.92 -14.49
CA ILE A 174 -10.74 24.58 -14.41
C ILE A 174 -12.20 24.61 -14.84
N TYR A 175 -13.00 25.55 -14.33
CA TYR A 175 -14.41 25.68 -14.74
C TYR A 175 -14.54 25.99 -16.23
N LEU A 176 -13.70 26.89 -16.77
CA LEU A 176 -13.68 27.19 -18.21
C LEU A 176 -13.32 25.95 -19.05
N LEU A 177 -12.34 25.16 -18.61
CA LEU A 177 -11.96 23.93 -19.30
C LEU A 177 -13.09 22.88 -19.29
N ASP A 178 -13.85 22.82 -18.21
CA ASP A 178 -15.02 21.95 -18.09
C ASP A 178 -16.12 22.37 -19.07
N GLU A 179 -16.50 23.68 -19.09
CA GLU A 179 -17.48 24.24 -20.04
C GLU A 179 -17.08 24.00 -21.51
N LEU A 180 -15.79 24.04 -21.82
CA LEU A 180 -15.27 23.77 -23.16
C LEU A 180 -15.07 22.28 -23.48
N ASN A 181 -15.43 21.36 -22.58
CA ASN A 181 -15.15 19.93 -22.67
C ASN A 181 -13.66 19.59 -22.90
N LYS A 182 -12.76 20.40 -22.31
CA LYS A 182 -11.30 20.24 -22.40
C LYS A 182 -10.67 19.85 -21.05
N ASP A 183 -11.39 19.16 -20.25
CA ASP A 183 -11.09 18.77 -18.88
C ASP A 183 -9.82 17.91 -18.70
N LYS A 184 -9.30 17.32 -19.80
CA LYS A 184 -8.06 16.54 -19.75
C LYS A 184 -6.86 17.30 -19.14
N TYR A 185 -6.87 18.64 -19.21
CA TYR A 185 -5.83 19.48 -18.62
C TYR A 185 -6.05 19.74 -17.13
N SER A 186 -7.28 19.62 -16.65
CA SER A 186 -7.68 19.91 -15.27
C SER A 186 -6.95 19.04 -14.25
N LYS A 187 -6.59 17.81 -14.61
CA LYS A 187 -5.88 16.87 -13.73
C LYS A 187 -4.57 17.42 -13.18
N HIS A 188 -3.77 18.06 -14.03
CA HIS A 188 -2.48 18.61 -13.62
C HIS A 188 -2.66 19.85 -12.75
N ILE A 189 -3.64 20.70 -13.09
CA ILE A 189 -3.98 21.89 -12.32
C ILE A 189 -4.51 21.51 -10.94
N LEU A 190 -5.44 20.55 -10.85
CA LEU A 190 -5.97 20.04 -9.58
C LEU A 190 -4.86 19.47 -8.69
N ARG A 191 -3.93 18.73 -9.27
CA ARG A 191 -2.79 18.17 -8.54
C ARG A 191 -1.85 19.25 -8.04
N TYR A 192 -1.62 20.30 -8.81
CA TYR A 192 -0.86 21.47 -8.39
C TYR A 192 -1.54 22.19 -7.23
N LEU A 193 -2.82 22.53 -7.37
CA LEU A 193 -3.63 23.18 -6.34
C LEU A 193 -3.67 22.40 -5.04
N ALA A 194 -3.80 21.07 -5.12
CA ALA A 194 -3.79 20.19 -3.94
C ALA A 194 -2.48 20.26 -3.16
N ASN A 195 -1.35 20.44 -3.84
CA ASN A 195 -0.02 20.44 -3.23
C ASN A 195 0.41 21.79 -2.63
N GLU A 196 -0.28 22.91 -2.91
CA GLU A 196 0.14 24.24 -2.47
C GLU A 196 0.16 24.42 -0.94
N ASN A 197 -0.87 23.93 -0.24
CA ASN A 197 -1.05 24.07 1.20
C ASN A 197 -1.73 22.84 1.81
N LYS A 198 -1.09 21.68 1.73
CA LYS A 198 -1.64 20.39 2.17
C LYS A 198 -2.21 20.40 3.59
N LEU A 199 -1.44 20.94 4.54
CA LEU A 199 -1.84 20.99 5.96
C LEU A 199 -2.99 21.98 6.25
N LYS A 200 -3.32 22.86 5.30
CA LYS A 200 -4.42 23.83 5.41
C LYS A 200 -5.65 23.42 4.59
N GLY A 201 -5.69 22.19 4.07
CA GLY A 201 -6.86 21.65 3.40
C GLY A 201 -6.94 21.90 1.89
N SER A 202 -5.86 22.31 1.23
CA SER A 202 -5.85 22.50 -0.23
C SER A 202 -6.21 21.23 -1.00
N GLU A 203 -5.87 20.06 -0.47
CA GLU A 203 -6.25 18.75 -1.02
C GLU A 203 -7.76 18.55 -1.02
N ILE A 204 -8.42 18.93 0.08
CA ILE A 204 -9.89 18.82 0.24
C ILE A 204 -10.57 19.74 -0.75
N LEU A 205 -10.08 20.99 -0.88
CA LEU A 205 -10.64 21.97 -1.80
C LEU A 205 -10.45 21.55 -3.27
N ALA A 206 -9.28 21.01 -3.61
CA ALA A 206 -9.03 20.50 -4.95
C ALA A 206 -9.88 19.26 -5.27
N ALA A 207 -10.08 18.35 -4.32
CA ALA A 207 -10.96 17.19 -4.48
C ALA A 207 -12.44 17.62 -4.59
N LYS A 208 -12.86 18.64 -3.82
CA LYS A 208 -14.20 19.23 -3.93
C LYS A 208 -14.39 19.87 -5.30
N LEU A 209 -13.45 20.68 -5.76
CA LEU A 209 -13.49 21.30 -7.10
C LEU A 209 -13.60 20.25 -8.21
N ALA A 210 -12.86 19.14 -8.09
CA ALA A 210 -12.99 18.03 -9.05
C ALA A 210 -14.40 17.39 -9.02
N THR A 211 -15.00 17.29 -7.83
CA THR A 211 -16.38 16.79 -7.69
C THR A 211 -17.40 17.75 -8.30
N ASP A 212 -17.20 19.07 -8.11
CA ASP A 212 -18.07 20.12 -8.63
C ASP A 212 -18.17 20.09 -10.18
N ILE A 213 -17.08 19.72 -10.86
CA ILE A 213 -17.05 19.48 -12.32
C ILE A 213 -17.34 18.01 -12.71
N SER A 214 -17.95 17.23 -11.83
CA SER A 214 -18.31 15.81 -12.05
C SER A 214 -17.13 14.88 -12.37
N ARG A 215 -15.89 15.30 -12.10
CA ARG A 215 -14.69 14.48 -12.32
C ARG A 215 -14.29 13.75 -11.02
N TYR A 216 -15.13 12.82 -10.62
CA TYR A 216 -14.90 11.97 -9.43
C TYR A 216 -13.58 11.19 -9.50
N ASP A 217 -13.14 10.79 -10.69
CA ASP A 217 -11.85 10.14 -10.91
C ASP A 217 -10.68 11.03 -10.48
N PHE A 218 -10.73 12.34 -10.70
CA PHE A 218 -9.72 13.28 -10.23
C PHE A 218 -9.82 13.52 -8.72
N ALA A 219 -11.02 13.60 -8.17
CA ALA A 219 -11.22 13.71 -6.74
C ALA A 219 -10.63 12.51 -5.99
N ILE A 220 -10.87 11.29 -6.48
CA ILE A 220 -10.27 10.06 -5.95
C ILE A 220 -8.74 10.11 -6.03
N GLN A 221 -8.17 10.54 -7.17
CA GLN A 221 -6.72 10.59 -7.34
C GLN A 221 -6.06 11.57 -6.36
N VAL A 222 -6.62 12.76 -6.20
CA VAL A 222 -6.11 13.78 -5.27
C VAL A 222 -6.16 13.24 -3.83
N SER A 223 -7.29 12.70 -3.43
CA SER A 223 -7.50 12.14 -2.09
C SER A 223 -6.62 10.92 -1.81
N LYS A 224 -6.39 10.07 -2.83
CA LYS A 224 -5.50 8.92 -2.72
C LYS A 224 -4.05 9.34 -2.47
N ILE A 225 -3.57 10.42 -3.08
CA ILE A 225 -2.22 10.95 -2.83
C ILE A 225 -2.07 11.37 -1.37
N ALA A 226 -3.07 12.02 -0.79
CA ALA A 226 -3.07 12.41 0.62
C ALA A 226 -2.95 11.19 1.56
N SER A 227 -3.52 10.07 1.18
CA SER A 227 -3.46 8.84 1.99
C SER A 227 -2.03 8.29 2.15
N TYR A 228 -1.10 8.59 1.25
CA TYR A 228 0.31 8.20 1.37
C TYR A 228 1.02 8.93 2.53
N GLU A 229 0.50 10.09 2.91
CA GLU A 229 0.99 10.87 4.05
C GLU A 229 0.05 10.73 5.28
N LYS A 230 -0.72 9.63 5.38
CA LYS A 230 -1.66 9.31 6.47
C LYS A 230 -2.78 10.34 6.66
N ARG A 231 -3.12 11.12 5.60
CA ARG A 231 -4.30 11.98 5.59
C ARG A 231 -5.40 11.35 4.75
N PHE A 232 -6.53 11.06 5.37
CA PHE A 232 -7.61 10.31 4.74
C PHE A 232 -8.83 11.19 4.51
N HIS A 233 -9.24 11.33 3.25
CA HIS A 233 -10.38 12.12 2.80
C HIS A 233 -11.44 11.17 2.22
N ASN A 234 -12.05 10.37 3.10
CA ASN A 234 -12.86 9.22 2.71
C ASN A 234 -14.06 9.57 1.83
N LYS A 235 -14.68 10.74 2.03
CA LYS A 235 -15.77 11.24 1.19
C LYS A 235 -15.37 11.32 -0.29
N PHE A 236 -14.11 11.65 -0.58
CA PHE A 236 -13.61 11.76 -1.95
C PHE A 236 -12.95 10.47 -2.43
N ASN A 237 -12.44 9.63 -1.53
CA ASN A 237 -11.93 8.30 -1.88
C ASN A 237 -13.04 7.35 -2.32
N TYR A 238 -14.26 7.53 -1.74
CA TYR A 238 -15.43 6.68 -1.97
C TYR A 238 -16.65 7.55 -2.28
N PRO A 239 -16.67 8.25 -3.44
CA PRO A 239 -17.79 9.12 -3.78
C PRO A 239 -19.06 8.29 -4.02
N ILE A 240 -20.17 8.75 -3.46
CA ILE A 240 -21.49 8.21 -3.76
C ILE A 240 -21.96 8.88 -5.06
N ILE A 241 -22.04 8.11 -6.13
CA ILE A 241 -22.46 8.59 -7.45
C ILE A 241 -23.89 8.11 -7.70
N ASN A 242 -24.78 9.02 -8.08
CA ASN A 242 -26.11 8.65 -8.55
C ASN A 242 -25.97 8.00 -9.94
N VAL A 243 -26.23 6.71 -10.01
CA VAL A 243 -26.26 5.98 -11.27
C VAL A 243 -27.60 6.25 -11.94
N PRO A 244 -27.67 6.71 -13.22
CA PRO A 244 -28.92 6.80 -13.94
C PRO A 244 -29.62 5.44 -13.96
N LYS A 245 -30.94 5.46 -13.73
CA LYS A 245 -31.79 4.25 -13.81
C LYS A 245 -31.94 3.80 -15.24
#